data_144082b18bc55312b56393213cee69d2
#
_entry.id   144082b18bc55312b56393213cee69d2
#
_cell.length_a   1.000
_cell.length_b   1.000
_cell.length_c   1.000
_cell.angle_alpha   90.00
_cell.angle_beta   90.00
_cell.angle_gamma   90.00
#
_symmetry.space_group_name_H-M   'P 1'
#
loop_
_entity.id
_entity.type
_entity.pdbx_description
1 polymer ?
#
loop_
_entity_poly.entity_id
_entity_poly.type
_entity_poly.pdbx_seq_one_letter_code
_entity_poly.pdbx_strand_id
1 'polypeptide(L)'
;PIAVDANFVTLWGDSEETIKICLALLNSTWSRCYLELLCTVMGGGALKIEASHVRQLLFPKLNHRQLQRLSEYGITIAKRKKLTPELRDAIDTTILESFTDEESLLMQIRALLRKRLNERGAKYEL
;
A
#
# COMPACT_ATOMS: atom_id res chain seq x y z
N PRO A 1 -15.92 5.81 21.69
CA PRO A 1 -15.53 6.24 20.37
C PRO A 1 -14.15 6.93 20.41
N ILE A 2 -13.32 6.60 19.47
CA ILE A 2 -12.01 7.25 19.30
C ILE A 2 -12.21 8.48 18.41
N ALA A 3 -11.82 9.65 18.91
CA ALA A 3 -11.79 10.85 18.10
C ALA A 3 -10.56 10.79 17.17
N VAL A 4 -10.77 10.98 15.86
CA VAL A 4 -9.70 10.99 14.87
C VAL A 4 -9.53 12.42 14.36
N ASP A 5 -8.27 12.89 14.38
CA ASP A 5 -7.92 14.21 13.84
C ASP A 5 -8.23 14.27 12.33
N ALA A 6 -8.66 15.42 11.84
CA ALA A 6 -8.95 15.65 10.42
C ALA A 6 -7.75 15.43 9.49
N ASN A 7 -6.53 15.40 10.03
CA ASN A 7 -5.30 15.08 9.28
C ASN A 7 -5.13 13.57 8.98
N PHE A 8 -5.99 12.73 9.54
CA PHE A 8 -5.94 11.28 9.35
C PHE A 8 -7.14 10.78 8.55
N VAL A 9 -6.91 9.77 7.74
CA VAL A 9 -7.97 9.04 7.03
C VAL A 9 -8.28 7.77 7.81
N THR A 10 -9.57 7.55 8.12
CA THR A 10 -10.02 6.36 8.83
C THR A 10 -10.64 5.36 7.85
N LEU A 11 -10.26 4.11 7.97
CA LEU A 11 -10.80 3.00 7.19
C LEU A 11 -11.62 2.09 8.11
N TRP A 12 -12.76 1.65 7.60
CA TRP A 12 -13.67 0.74 8.28
C TRP A 12 -13.83 -0.54 7.47
N GLY A 13 -13.93 -1.66 8.13
CA GLY A 13 -14.14 -2.97 7.50
C GLY A 13 -15.22 -3.77 8.22
N ASP A 14 -15.85 -4.70 7.51
CA ASP A 14 -16.92 -5.54 8.02
C ASP A 14 -16.43 -6.63 8.97
N SER A 15 -15.14 -6.95 8.89
CA SER A 15 -14.52 -7.99 9.73
C SER A 15 -13.07 -7.66 10.03
N GLU A 16 -12.50 -8.31 11.04
CA GLU A 16 -11.06 -8.18 11.35
C GLU A 16 -10.20 -8.70 10.20
N GLU A 17 -10.63 -9.76 9.51
CA GLU A 17 -9.92 -10.28 8.35
C GLU A 17 -9.81 -9.24 7.24
N THR A 18 -10.91 -8.58 6.90
CA THR A 18 -10.93 -7.51 5.90
C THR A 18 -9.99 -6.37 6.29
N ILE A 19 -10.00 -5.97 7.56
CA ILE A 19 -9.11 -4.93 8.08
C ILE A 19 -7.64 -5.34 7.94
N LYS A 20 -7.28 -6.59 8.25
CA LYS A 20 -5.91 -7.10 8.11
C LYS A 20 -5.48 -7.17 6.65
N ILE A 21 -6.36 -7.59 5.75
CA ILE A 21 -6.09 -7.56 4.30
C ILE A 21 -5.83 -6.13 3.84
N CYS A 22 -6.68 -5.18 4.22
CA CYS A 22 -6.48 -3.77 3.90
C CYS A 22 -5.17 -3.21 4.44
N LEU A 23 -4.80 -3.59 5.66
CA LEU A 23 -3.54 -3.18 6.26
C LEU A 23 -2.34 -3.64 5.43
N ALA A 24 -2.36 -4.90 4.96
CA ALA A 24 -1.32 -5.42 4.07
C ALA A 24 -1.31 -4.68 2.72
N LEU A 25 -2.46 -4.55 2.07
CA LEU A 25 -2.58 -3.89 0.77
C LEU A 25 -2.10 -2.44 0.79
N LEU A 26 -2.46 -1.68 1.82
CA LEU A 26 -2.06 -0.28 1.95
C LEU A 26 -0.57 -0.10 2.23
N ASN A 27 0.09 -1.12 2.75
CA ASN A 27 1.54 -1.13 2.97
C ASN A 27 2.32 -1.69 1.78
N SER A 28 1.66 -2.05 0.69
CA SER A 28 2.29 -2.54 -0.53
C SER A 28 2.91 -1.42 -1.36
N THR A 29 3.89 -1.80 -2.19
CA THR A 29 4.45 -0.91 -3.20
C THR A 29 3.39 -0.49 -4.22
N TRP A 30 2.46 -1.38 -4.54
CA TRP A 30 1.32 -1.09 -5.42
C TRP A 30 0.52 0.12 -4.93
N SER A 31 0.04 0.08 -3.69
CA SER A 31 -0.74 1.18 -3.11
C SER A 31 0.07 2.47 -3.02
N ARG A 32 1.32 2.37 -2.62
CA ARG A 32 2.21 3.52 -2.50
C ARG A 32 2.43 4.20 -3.84
N CYS A 33 2.69 3.44 -4.90
CA CYS A 33 2.83 3.95 -6.25
C CYS A 33 1.52 4.58 -6.76
N TYR A 34 0.39 3.93 -6.49
CA TYR A 34 -0.92 4.42 -6.90
C TYR A 34 -1.24 5.77 -6.25
N LEU A 35 -0.98 5.91 -4.95
CA LEU A 35 -1.18 7.17 -4.23
C LEU A 35 -0.25 8.28 -4.72
N GLU A 36 0.98 7.97 -5.09
CA GLU A 36 1.90 8.95 -5.70
C GLU A 36 1.36 9.49 -7.04
N LEU A 37 0.58 8.70 -7.76
CA LEU A 37 -0.05 9.12 -9.02
C LEU A 37 -1.34 9.90 -8.81
N LEU A 38 -2.10 9.61 -7.76
CA LEU A 38 -3.41 10.21 -7.49
C LEU A 38 -3.34 11.48 -6.65
N CYS A 39 -2.44 11.50 -5.66
CA CYS A 39 -2.45 12.53 -4.64
C CYS A 39 -1.74 13.81 -5.07
N THR A 40 -2.09 14.92 -4.41
CA THR A 40 -1.52 16.23 -4.68
C THR A 40 -0.22 16.42 -3.90
N VAL A 41 0.83 16.88 -4.59
CA VAL A 41 2.07 17.30 -3.95
C VAL A 41 1.88 18.72 -3.39
N MET A 42 2.12 18.86 -2.10
CA MET A 42 2.05 20.15 -1.40
C MET A 42 3.40 20.88 -1.44
N GLY A 43 3.37 22.17 -1.09
CA GLY A 43 4.59 22.94 -0.87
C GLY A 43 5.51 22.23 0.14
N GLY A 44 6.81 22.13 -0.16
CA GLY A 44 7.75 21.37 0.65
C GLY A 44 7.86 19.89 0.28
N GLY A 45 7.13 19.43 -0.73
CA GLY A 45 7.22 18.07 -1.26
C GLY A 45 6.40 17.00 -0.53
N ALA A 46 5.60 17.39 0.45
CA ALA A 46 4.72 16.45 1.15
C ALA A 46 3.55 16.01 0.26
N LEU A 47 3.11 14.77 0.41
CA LEU A 47 1.97 14.23 -0.32
C LEU A 47 0.70 14.39 0.52
N LYS A 48 -0.30 15.06 -0.04
CA LYS A 48 -1.61 15.20 0.61
C LYS A 48 -2.50 14.02 0.23
N ILE A 49 -2.76 13.15 1.17
CA ILE A 49 -3.65 11.99 1.00
C ILE A 49 -5.00 12.31 1.62
N GLU A 50 -6.05 12.25 0.80
CA GLU A 50 -7.43 12.44 1.22
C GLU A 50 -8.22 11.13 1.11
N ALA A 51 -9.35 11.04 1.81
CA ALA A 51 -10.21 9.86 1.77
C ALA A 51 -10.66 9.51 0.35
N SER A 52 -10.90 10.51 -0.50
CA SER A 52 -11.24 10.34 -1.91
C SER A 52 -10.15 9.63 -2.71
N HIS A 53 -8.88 9.88 -2.40
CA HIS A 53 -7.74 9.20 -3.02
C HIS A 53 -7.71 7.72 -2.64
N VAL A 54 -7.91 7.42 -1.37
CA VAL A 54 -7.93 6.03 -0.88
C VAL A 54 -9.08 5.23 -1.51
N ARG A 55 -10.24 5.86 -1.69
CA ARG A 55 -11.40 5.21 -2.35
C ARG A 55 -11.16 4.90 -3.83
N GLN A 56 -10.23 5.59 -4.47
CA GLN A 56 -9.86 5.36 -5.88
C GLN A 56 -8.84 4.24 -6.09
N LEU A 57 -8.25 3.70 -5.01
CA LEU A 57 -7.30 2.61 -5.11
C LEU A 57 -7.96 1.37 -5.71
N LEU A 58 -7.37 0.88 -6.79
CA LEU A 58 -7.79 -0.37 -7.43
C LEU A 58 -6.67 -1.38 -7.33
N PHE A 59 -7.02 -2.62 -7.03
CA PHE A 59 -6.10 -3.73 -6.94
C PHE A 59 -6.37 -4.75 -8.04
N PRO A 60 -5.37 -5.54 -8.45
CA PRO A 60 -5.60 -6.69 -9.31
C PRO A 60 -6.62 -7.63 -8.65
N LYS A 61 -7.31 -8.42 -9.46
CA LYS A 61 -8.22 -9.43 -8.93
C LYS A 61 -7.42 -10.46 -8.12
N LEU A 62 -7.74 -10.58 -6.84
CA LEU A 62 -7.08 -11.47 -5.91
C LEU A 62 -7.96 -12.69 -5.64
N ASN A 63 -7.37 -13.89 -5.67
CA ASN A 63 -8.06 -15.12 -5.33
C ASN A 63 -8.09 -15.32 -3.81
N HIS A 64 -8.84 -16.32 -3.35
CA HIS A 64 -8.98 -16.63 -1.93
C HIS A 64 -7.64 -16.89 -1.22
N ARG A 65 -6.75 -17.61 -1.90
CA ARG A 65 -5.42 -17.94 -1.35
C ARG A 65 -4.53 -16.70 -1.17
N GLN A 66 -4.58 -15.77 -2.12
CA GLN A 66 -3.86 -14.50 -2.01
C GLN A 66 -4.42 -13.66 -0.85
N LEU A 67 -5.74 -13.57 -0.74
CA LEU A 67 -6.41 -12.83 0.34
C LEU A 67 -6.05 -13.41 1.71
N GLN A 68 -6.00 -14.74 1.83
CA GLN A 68 -5.61 -15.39 3.07
C GLN A 68 -4.18 -15.04 3.48
N ARG A 69 -3.24 -15.09 2.55
CA ARG A 69 -1.84 -14.69 2.82
C ARG A 69 -1.73 -13.22 3.20
N LEU A 70 -2.45 -12.35 2.51
CA LEU A 70 -2.47 -10.91 2.84
C LEU A 70 -3.04 -10.67 4.24
N SER A 71 -4.05 -11.41 4.66
CA SER A 71 -4.56 -11.36 6.03
C SER A 71 -3.49 -11.71 7.05
N GLU A 72 -2.72 -12.76 6.81
CA GLU A 72 -1.62 -13.17 7.68
C GLU A 72 -0.52 -12.11 7.77
N TYR A 73 -0.16 -11.50 6.65
CA TYR A 73 0.79 -10.39 6.63
C TYR A 73 0.27 -9.17 7.39
N GLY A 74 -1.01 -8.86 7.24
CA GLY A 74 -1.66 -7.78 7.99
C GLY A 74 -1.62 -8.03 9.50
N ILE A 75 -1.85 -9.27 9.94
CA ILE A 75 -1.72 -9.68 11.34
C ILE A 75 -0.29 -9.44 11.83
N THR A 76 0.71 -9.81 11.04
CA THR A 76 2.12 -9.62 11.38
C THR A 76 2.46 -8.13 11.53
N ILE A 77 2.01 -7.29 10.61
CA ILE A 77 2.21 -5.83 10.69
C ILE A 77 1.58 -5.29 11.97
N ALA A 78 0.35 -5.68 12.27
CA ALA A 78 -0.38 -5.20 13.44
C ALA A 78 0.30 -5.58 14.76
N LYS A 79 0.84 -6.80 14.85
CA LYS A 79 1.54 -7.28 16.04
C LYS A 79 2.90 -6.60 16.22
N ARG A 80 3.68 -6.50 15.18
CA ARG A 80 5.04 -5.94 15.22
C ARG A 80 5.07 -4.43 15.14
N LYS A 81 3.98 -3.82 14.69
CA LYS A 81 3.89 -2.38 14.40
C LYS A 81 5.03 -1.89 13.50
N LYS A 82 5.47 -2.75 12.59
CA LYS A 82 6.61 -2.51 11.72
C LYS A 82 6.43 -3.26 10.39
N LEU A 83 6.79 -2.59 9.31
CA LEU A 83 6.90 -3.17 7.99
C LEU A 83 8.38 -3.38 7.67
N THR A 84 8.82 -4.64 7.59
CA THR A 84 10.18 -4.96 7.16
C THR A 84 10.27 -5.02 5.63
N PRO A 85 11.46 -4.84 5.03
CA PRO A 85 11.64 -5.02 3.59
C PRO A 85 11.18 -6.41 3.10
N GLU A 86 11.48 -7.46 3.85
CA GLU A 86 11.09 -8.83 3.53
C GLU A 86 9.57 -9.01 3.52
N LEU A 87 8.88 -8.41 4.49
CA LEU A 87 7.43 -8.46 4.57
C LEU A 87 6.78 -7.68 3.42
N ARG A 88 7.34 -6.52 3.06
CA ARG A 88 6.89 -5.75 1.90
C ARG A 88 7.05 -6.54 0.61
N ASP A 89 8.19 -7.19 0.42
CA ASP A 89 8.44 -8.04 -0.75
C ASP A 89 7.43 -9.18 -0.84
N ALA A 90 7.12 -9.83 0.28
CA ALA A 90 6.12 -10.90 0.34
C ALA A 90 4.72 -10.39 -0.03
N ILE A 91 4.34 -9.23 0.45
CA ILE A 91 3.06 -8.59 0.10
C ILE A 91 3.02 -8.25 -1.39
N ASP A 92 4.05 -7.59 -1.91
CA ASP A 92 4.15 -7.19 -3.31
C ASP A 92 4.08 -8.39 -4.25
N THR A 93 4.84 -9.43 -3.96
CA THR A 93 4.84 -10.68 -4.73
C THR A 93 3.46 -11.33 -4.72
N THR A 94 2.79 -11.36 -3.57
CA THR A 94 1.44 -11.92 -3.45
C THR A 94 0.42 -11.18 -4.32
N ILE A 95 0.50 -9.85 -4.35
CA ILE A 95 -0.42 -9.04 -5.18
C ILE A 95 -0.19 -9.31 -6.68
N LEU A 96 1.05 -9.51 -7.09
CA LEU A 96 1.43 -9.61 -8.51
C LEU A 96 1.51 -11.05 -9.04
N GLU A 97 1.36 -12.06 -8.21
CA GLU A 97 1.57 -13.47 -8.62
C GLU A 97 0.63 -13.96 -9.72
N SER A 98 -0.48 -13.27 -9.97
CA SER A 98 -1.41 -13.59 -11.06
C SER A 98 -0.94 -13.09 -12.43
N PHE A 99 0.10 -12.27 -12.47
CA PHE A 99 0.64 -11.73 -13.71
C PHE A 99 1.77 -12.62 -14.23
N THR A 100 1.83 -12.78 -15.56
CA THR A 100 2.84 -13.61 -16.24
C THR A 100 4.26 -13.06 -16.08
N ASP A 101 4.40 -11.73 -16.04
CA ASP A 101 5.68 -11.02 -15.95
C ASP A 101 5.86 -10.34 -14.58
N GLU A 102 5.60 -11.10 -13.52
CA GLU A 102 5.59 -10.60 -12.15
C GLU A 102 6.83 -9.81 -11.78
N GLU A 103 8.03 -10.37 -12.00
CA GLU A 103 9.29 -9.72 -11.64
C GLU A 103 9.51 -8.41 -12.41
N SER A 104 9.26 -8.43 -13.72
CA SER A 104 9.40 -7.26 -14.56
C SER A 104 8.43 -6.15 -14.15
N LEU A 105 7.18 -6.51 -13.86
CA LEU A 105 6.15 -5.58 -13.42
C LEU A 105 6.52 -4.94 -12.08
N LEU A 106 7.01 -5.74 -11.13
CA LEU A 106 7.44 -5.23 -9.83
C LEU A 106 8.62 -4.26 -9.97
N MET A 107 9.59 -4.57 -10.82
CA MET A 107 10.71 -3.67 -11.10
C MET A 107 10.23 -2.34 -11.70
N GLN A 108 9.28 -2.38 -12.63
CA GLN A 108 8.70 -1.18 -13.24
C GLN A 108 7.94 -0.32 -12.23
N ILE A 109 7.14 -0.93 -11.36
CA ILE A 109 6.40 -0.24 -10.31
C ILE A 109 7.37 0.42 -9.32
N ARG A 110 8.41 -0.27 -8.90
CA ARG A 110 9.43 0.26 -8.01
C ARG A 110 10.21 1.42 -8.64
N ALA A 111 10.55 1.31 -9.92
CA ALA A 111 11.23 2.38 -10.65
C ALA A 111 10.36 3.63 -10.78
N LEU A 112 9.07 3.46 -11.08
CA LEU A 112 8.13 4.56 -11.14
C LEU A 112 7.96 5.25 -9.78
N LEU A 113 7.86 4.47 -8.71
CA LEU A 113 7.76 5.00 -7.35
C LEU A 113 9.00 5.82 -6.98
N ARG A 114 10.20 5.31 -7.25
CA ARG A 114 11.45 6.06 -7.03
C ARG A 114 11.48 7.38 -7.79
N LYS A 115 11.08 7.33 -9.05
CA LYS A 115 11.03 8.54 -9.89
C LYS A 115 10.10 9.60 -9.28
N ARG A 116 8.90 9.21 -8.89
CA ARG A 116 7.92 10.12 -8.28
C ARG A 116 8.41 10.69 -6.95
N LEU A 117 9.00 9.85 -6.10
CA LEU A 117 9.57 10.30 -4.83
C LEU A 117 10.72 11.29 -5.02
N ASN A 118 11.61 11.02 -5.99
CA ASN A 118 12.70 11.94 -6.33
C ASN A 118 12.18 13.28 -6.85
N GLU A 119 11.18 13.27 -7.71
CA GLU A 119 10.57 14.49 -8.28
C GLU A 119 10.02 15.43 -7.20
N ARG A 120 9.48 14.90 -6.11
CA ARG A 120 8.98 15.70 -4.99
C ARG A 120 9.95 15.85 -3.81
N GLY A 121 11.19 15.40 -3.96
CA GLY A 121 12.23 15.51 -2.95
C GLY A 121 12.05 14.58 -1.74
N ALA A 122 11.24 13.54 -1.85
CA ALA A 122 11.05 12.55 -0.79
C ALA A 122 12.14 11.48 -0.83
N LYS A 123 12.55 11.00 0.35
CA LYS A 123 13.47 9.87 0.45
C LYS A 123 12.71 8.56 0.26
N TYR A 124 13.30 7.66 -0.50
CA TYR A 124 12.79 6.31 -0.68
C TYR A 124 13.62 5.34 0.16
N GLU A 125 13.00 4.82 1.19
CA GLU A 125 13.56 3.74 1.99
C GLU A 125 12.82 2.44 1.67
N LEU A 126 13.55 1.50 1.14
CA LEU A 126 13.07 0.14 0.94
C LEU A 126 13.22 -0.68 2.21
#